data_74eeca91d6969079737d1bd7f8dff4b1
#
_entry.id   74eeca91d6969079737d1bd7f8dff4b1
#
_cell.length_a   1.000
_cell.length_b   1.000
_cell.length_c   1.000
_cell.angle_alpha   90.00
_cell.angle_beta   90.00
_cell.angle_gamma   90.00
#
_symmetry.space_group_name_H-M   'P 1'
#
loop_
_entity.id
_entity.type
_entity.pdbx_description
1 polymer ?
#
loop_
_entity_poly.entity_id
_entity_poly.type
_entity_poly.pdbx_seq_one_letter_code
_entity_poly.pdbx_strand_id
1 'polypeptide(L)'
;MKQFLSFLLLFPLMVWSQSDYGKAEKLFEAGKYDQARPVFESFLKENPSHLKTMEYLGDIAGHQKSWDKAIVYYKKLKQLKPSEANYYFKYGGVLGMKAKESNKFAALGMIGEVKESFEKAIELNPKHIEARWALVMIYIQLPGIVGGSETKAIKYSNELLKLSLVDGYLSRGQIDEHFKRYTAAEQQYKKAIAAGSTKTGGQMLSNLYKNKMNKSVKKN
;
A
#
# COMPACT_ATOMS: atom_id res chain seq x y z
N MET A 1 -42.75 17.72 -38.64
CA MET A 1 -42.72 17.93 -37.18
C MET A 1 -42.91 16.63 -36.39
N LYS A 2 -42.09 15.60 -36.56
CA LYS A 2 -42.20 14.31 -35.84
C LYS A 2 -40.86 13.73 -35.36
N GLN A 3 -39.77 14.52 -35.31
CA GLN A 3 -38.42 14.00 -34.92
C GLN A 3 -37.86 14.59 -33.64
N PHE A 4 -38.60 15.42 -32.88
CA PHE A 4 -38.08 16.07 -31.67
C PHE A 4 -38.46 15.36 -30.34
N LEU A 5 -39.24 14.29 -30.37
CA LEU A 5 -39.79 13.65 -29.17
C LEU A 5 -38.92 12.48 -28.66
N SER A 6 -37.95 11.97 -29.45
CA SER A 6 -37.11 10.82 -29.06
C SER A 6 -35.91 11.18 -28.19
N PHE A 7 -35.53 12.44 -28.04
CA PHE A 7 -34.33 12.85 -27.30
C PHE A 7 -34.56 13.09 -25.81
N LEU A 8 -35.82 13.21 -25.40
CA LEU A 8 -36.16 13.56 -24.01
C LEU A 8 -36.25 12.36 -23.06
N LEU A 9 -36.26 11.13 -23.58
CA LEU A 9 -36.42 9.90 -22.77
C LEU A 9 -35.09 9.27 -22.28
N LEU A 10 -33.93 9.72 -22.75
CA LEU A 10 -32.64 9.18 -22.35
C LEU A 10 -31.99 9.95 -21.20
N PHE A 11 -32.48 11.12 -20.85
CA PHE A 11 -31.91 11.97 -19.81
C PHE A 11 -32.11 11.48 -18.36
N PRO A 12 -33.24 10.85 -17.94
CA PRO A 12 -33.42 10.45 -16.56
C PRO A 12 -32.57 9.25 -16.13
N LEU A 13 -32.17 8.37 -17.05
CA LEU A 13 -31.38 7.18 -16.71
C LEU A 13 -29.93 7.52 -16.30
N MET A 14 -29.33 8.55 -16.87
CA MET A 14 -27.98 8.98 -16.50
C MET A 14 -27.91 9.64 -15.12
N VAL A 15 -28.94 10.37 -14.71
CA VAL A 15 -28.97 11.07 -13.41
C VAL A 15 -29.07 10.08 -12.25
N TRP A 16 -29.78 8.97 -12.41
CA TRP A 16 -29.89 7.93 -11.37
C TRP A 16 -28.60 7.15 -11.17
N SER A 17 -27.92 6.81 -12.24
CA SER A 17 -26.60 6.13 -12.21
C SER A 17 -25.56 6.95 -11.43
N GLN A 18 -25.52 8.27 -11.64
CA GLN A 18 -24.56 9.17 -11.00
C GLN A 18 -24.87 9.37 -9.51
N SER A 19 -26.13 9.35 -9.09
CA SER A 19 -26.58 9.40 -7.70
C SER A 19 -26.14 8.15 -6.93
N ASP A 20 -26.26 6.96 -7.54
CA ASP A 20 -25.94 5.70 -6.87
C ASP A 20 -24.44 5.46 -6.79
N TYR A 21 -23.68 5.90 -7.79
CA TYR A 21 -22.21 5.87 -7.77
C TYR A 21 -21.65 6.72 -6.62
N GLY A 22 -22.15 7.96 -6.44
CA GLY A 22 -21.73 8.82 -5.33
C GLY A 22 -22.11 8.26 -3.95
N LYS A 23 -23.22 7.52 -3.85
CA LYS A 23 -23.55 6.78 -2.62
C LYS A 23 -22.56 5.63 -2.37
N ALA A 24 -22.15 4.91 -3.42
CA ALA A 24 -21.17 3.85 -3.30
C ALA A 24 -19.79 4.37 -2.87
N GLU A 25 -19.37 5.56 -3.33
CA GLU A 25 -18.16 6.21 -2.84
C GLU A 25 -18.22 6.49 -1.33
N LYS A 26 -19.32 7.05 -0.84
CA LYS A 26 -19.52 7.27 0.60
C LYS A 26 -19.53 5.97 1.40
N LEU A 27 -20.12 4.91 0.86
CA LEU A 27 -20.10 3.57 1.49
C LEU A 27 -18.68 3.02 1.53
N PHE A 28 -17.92 3.20 0.48
CA PHE A 28 -16.50 2.81 0.43
C PHE A 28 -15.67 3.56 1.49
N GLU A 29 -15.81 4.88 1.57
CA GLU A 29 -15.13 5.71 2.57
C GLU A 29 -15.52 5.34 4.00
N ALA A 30 -16.76 4.89 4.21
CA ALA A 30 -17.24 4.37 5.48
C ALA A 30 -16.83 2.91 5.77
N GLY A 31 -16.01 2.28 4.90
CA GLY A 31 -15.58 0.89 5.05
C GLY A 31 -16.66 -0.16 4.78
N LYS A 32 -17.84 0.25 4.26
CA LYS A 32 -18.96 -0.63 3.93
C LYS A 32 -18.78 -1.28 2.54
N TYR A 33 -17.69 -2.01 2.38
CA TYR A 33 -17.23 -2.54 1.10
C TYR A 33 -18.22 -3.46 0.41
N ASP A 34 -18.91 -4.33 1.15
CA ASP A 34 -19.91 -5.25 0.59
C ASP A 34 -21.12 -4.54 -0.01
N GLN A 35 -21.46 -3.35 0.50
CA GLN A 35 -22.55 -2.53 -0.02
C GLN A 35 -22.10 -1.68 -1.23
N ALA A 36 -20.86 -1.20 -1.25
CA ALA A 36 -20.31 -0.41 -2.34
C ALA A 36 -20.00 -1.24 -3.59
N ARG A 37 -19.49 -2.46 -3.39
CA ARG A 37 -18.99 -3.33 -4.46
C ARG A 37 -19.97 -3.56 -5.61
N PRO A 38 -21.24 -3.98 -5.40
CA PRO A 38 -22.15 -4.30 -6.51
C PRO A 38 -22.44 -3.07 -7.39
N VAL A 39 -22.46 -1.87 -6.82
CA VAL A 39 -22.65 -0.63 -7.58
C VAL A 39 -21.43 -0.35 -8.45
N PHE A 40 -20.22 -0.48 -7.92
CA PHE A 40 -19.00 -0.31 -8.69
C PHE A 40 -18.83 -1.38 -9.77
N GLU A 41 -19.19 -2.64 -9.50
CA GLU A 41 -19.18 -3.72 -10.50
C GLU A 41 -20.16 -3.44 -11.64
N SER A 42 -21.37 -2.96 -11.35
CA SER A 42 -22.34 -2.57 -12.37
C SER A 42 -21.84 -1.39 -13.20
N PHE A 43 -21.33 -0.34 -12.54
CA PHE A 43 -20.80 0.83 -13.21
C PHE A 43 -19.60 0.49 -14.12
N LEU A 44 -18.72 -0.42 -13.67
CA LEU A 44 -17.56 -0.82 -14.46
C LEU A 44 -17.93 -1.65 -15.70
N LYS A 45 -19.05 -2.39 -15.69
CA LYS A 45 -19.56 -3.09 -16.89
C LYS A 45 -19.95 -2.09 -17.99
N GLU A 46 -20.56 -0.98 -17.60
CA GLU A 46 -20.97 0.08 -18.53
C GLU A 46 -19.77 0.96 -18.93
N ASN A 47 -18.77 1.08 -18.07
CA ASN A 47 -17.60 1.94 -18.22
C ASN A 47 -16.29 1.15 -18.03
N PRO A 48 -15.90 0.24 -18.95
CA PRO A 48 -14.83 -0.75 -18.74
C PRO A 48 -13.41 -0.17 -18.58
N SER A 49 -13.24 1.12 -18.85
CA SER A 49 -11.96 1.83 -18.73
C SER A 49 -11.94 2.86 -17.61
N HIS A 50 -12.97 2.88 -16.75
CA HIS A 50 -13.06 3.86 -15.67
C HIS A 50 -12.08 3.53 -14.55
N LEU A 51 -10.93 4.24 -14.52
CA LEU A 51 -9.79 3.95 -13.64
C LEU A 51 -10.16 3.98 -12.16
N LYS A 52 -10.94 4.99 -11.74
CA LYS A 52 -11.30 5.16 -10.33
C LYS A 52 -12.14 3.99 -9.79
N THR A 53 -13.09 3.51 -10.60
CA THR A 53 -13.92 2.33 -10.23
C THR A 53 -13.07 1.06 -10.14
N MET A 54 -12.13 0.87 -11.06
CA MET A 54 -11.18 -0.26 -10.96
C MET A 54 -10.34 -0.17 -9.70
N GLU A 55 -9.90 1.04 -9.33
CA GLU A 55 -9.13 1.27 -8.10
C GLU A 55 -9.96 0.92 -6.87
N TYR A 56 -11.20 1.39 -6.76
CA TYR A 56 -12.11 0.99 -5.68
C TYR A 56 -12.31 -0.51 -5.59
N LEU A 57 -12.55 -1.19 -6.72
CA LEU A 57 -12.74 -2.64 -6.73
C LEU A 57 -11.45 -3.40 -6.37
N GLY A 58 -10.30 -2.88 -6.78
CA GLY A 58 -8.98 -3.39 -6.38
C GLY A 58 -8.75 -3.25 -4.86
N ASP A 59 -9.06 -2.08 -4.30
CA ASP A 59 -8.97 -1.82 -2.87
C ASP A 59 -9.94 -2.70 -2.07
N ILE A 60 -11.20 -2.81 -2.49
CA ILE A 60 -12.19 -3.69 -1.86
C ILE A 60 -11.70 -5.15 -1.86
N ALA A 61 -11.21 -5.64 -3.01
CA ALA A 61 -10.68 -6.99 -3.13
C ALA A 61 -9.47 -7.21 -2.19
N GLY A 62 -8.58 -6.20 -2.08
CA GLY A 62 -7.46 -6.22 -1.14
C GLY A 62 -7.90 -6.30 0.32
N HIS A 63 -8.87 -5.47 0.73
CA HIS A 63 -9.45 -5.51 2.07
C HIS A 63 -10.10 -6.87 2.40
N GLN A 64 -10.73 -7.49 1.40
CA GLN A 64 -11.35 -8.82 1.52
C GLN A 64 -10.35 -9.97 1.36
N LYS A 65 -9.05 -9.68 1.25
CA LYS A 65 -7.97 -10.66 0.99
C LYS A 65 -8.19 -11.51 -0.28
N SER A 66 -8.98 -11.01 -1.19
CA SER A 66 -9.19 -11.61 -2.51
C SER A 66 -8.04 -11.19 -3.45
N TRP A 67 -6.82 -11.65 -3.10
CA TRP A 67 -5.58 -11.16 -3.71
C TRP A 67 -5.56 -11.29 -5.23
N ASP A 68 -6.06 -12.40 -5.78
CA ASP A 68 -6.11 -12.60 -7.23
C ASP A 68 -6.98 -11.57 -7.95
N LYS A 69 -8.14 -11.24 -7.37
CA LYS A 69 -9.01 -10.18 -7.92
C LYS A 69 -8.34 -8.82 -7.84
N ALA A 70 -7.73 -8.49 -6.70
CA ALA A 70 -7.00 -7.22 -6.53
C ALA A 70 -5.85 -7.10 -7.55
N ILE A 71 -5.07 -8.16 -7.75
CA ILE A 71 -3.99 -8.24 -8.74
C ILE A 71 -4.52 -7.97 -10.15
N VAL A 72 -5.66 -8.56 -10.54
CA VAL A 72 -6.27 -8.34 -11.87
C VAL A 72 -6.60 -6.86 -12.07
N TYR A 73 -7.24 -6.20 -11.11
CA TYR A 73 -7.58 -4.78 -11.20
C TYR A 73 -6.34 -3.90 -11.29
N TYR A 74 -5.35 -4.07 -10.40
CA TYR A 74 -4.14 -3.24 -10.43
C TYR A 74 -3.24 -3.51 -11.64
N LYS A 75 -3.21 -4.75 -12.15
CA LYS A 75 -2.53 -5.07 -13.40
C LYS A 75 -3.14 -4.31 -14.57
N LYS A 76 -4.49 -4.26 -14.66
CA LYS A 76 -5.19 -3.49 -15.69
C LYS A 76 -4.96 -1.98 -15.54
N LEU A 77 -4.98 -1.45 -14.31
CA LEU A 77 -4.70 -0.04 -14.02
C LEU A 77 -3.29 0.37 -14.46
N LYS A 78 -2.26 -0.45 -14.18
CA LYS A 78 -0.88 -0.22 -14.68
C LYS A 78 -0.80 -0.19 -16.20
N GLN A 79 -1.61 -1.02 -16.89
CA GLN A 79 -1.65 -1.04 -18.36
C GLN A 79 -2.34 0.20 -18.94
N LEU A 80 -3.42 0.66 -18.33
CA LEU A 80 -4.19 1.82 -18.80
C LEU A 80 -3.52 3.15 -18.49
N LYS A 81 -2.78 3.24 -17.37
CA LYS A 81 -2.06 4.44 -16.95
C LYS A 81 -0.67 4.07 -16.42
N PRO A 82 0.28 3.75 -17.32
CA PRO A 82 1.61 3.27 -16.94
C PRO A 82 2.52 4.31 -16.26
N SER A 83 2.11 5.58 -16.24
CA SER A 83 2.81 6.65 -15.53
C SER A 83 2.36 6.86 -14.09
N GLU A 84 1.37 6.10 -13.59
CA GLU A 84 0.80 6.29 -12.26
C GLU A 84 1.54 5.44 -11.21
N ALA A 85 2.39 6.07 -10.41
CA ALA A 85 3.22 5.42 -9.40
C ALA A 85 2.41 4.58 -8.40
N ASN A 86 1.24 5.11 -7.98
CA ASN A 86 0.40 4.46 -6.98
C ASN A 86 -0.15 3.11 -7.45
N TYR A 87 -0.39 2.93 -8.74
CA TYR A 87 -0.85 1.65 -9.27
C TYR A 87 0.21 0.55 -9.20
N TYR A 88 1.47 0.91 -9.38
CA TYR A 88 2.59 -0.02 -9.17
C TYR A 88 2.78 -0.34 -7.69
N PHE A 89 2.70 0.66 -6.82
CA PHE A 89 2.76 0.45 -5.39
C PHE A 89 1.65 -0.49 -4.89
N LYS A 90 0.40 -0.22 -5.24
CA LYS A 90 -0.75 -1.06 -4.85
C LYS A 90 -0.64 -2.47 -5.43
N TYR A 91 -0.22 -2.60 -6.69
CA TYR A 91 0.03 -3.90 -7.32
C TYR A 91 1.10 -4.71 -6.56
N GLY A 92 2.25 -4.09 -6.29
CA GLY A 92 3.31 -4.73 -5.50
C GLY A 92 2.84 -5.12 -4.09
N GLY A 93 2.01 -4.28 -3.47
CA GLY A 93 1.40 -4.53 -2.17
C GLY A 93 0.51 -5.78 -2.15
N VAL A 94 -0.45 -5.88 -3.06
CA VAL A 94 -1.37 -7.05 -3.11
C VAL A 94 -0.65 -8.32 -3.54
N LEU A 95 0.33 -8.23 -4.45
CA LEU A 95 1.17 -9.36 -4.85
C LEU A 95 2.03 -9.86 -3.68
N GLY A 96 2.60 -8.91 -2.89
CA GLY A 96 3.37 -9.22 -1.68
C GLY A 96 2.52 -9.90 -0.60
N MET A 97 1.26 -9.46 -0.42
CA MET A 97 0.32 -10.10 0.49
C MET A 97 -0.06 -11.50 0.02
N LYS A 98 -0.29 -11.70 -1.28
CA LYS A 98 -0.50 -13.04 -1.85
C LYS A 98 0.72 -13.93 -1.62
N ALA A 99 1.93 -13.43 -1.85
CA ALA A 99 3.16 -14.17 -1.61
C ALA A 99 3.28 -14.62 -0.15
N LYS A 100 2.96 -13.72 0.80
CA LYS A 100 3.01 -14.01 2.24
C LYS A 100 2.06 -15.14 2.66
N GLU A 101 0.90 -15.27 2.02
CA GLU A 101 -0.10 -16.30 2.29
C GLU A 101 0.10 -17.57 1.44
N SER A 102 1.02 -17.55 0.49
CA SER A 102 1.35 -18.68 -0.38
C SER A 102 2.38 -19.62 0.25
N ASN A 103 2.51 -20.84 -0.29
CA ASN A 103 3.64 -21.70 0.05
C ASN A 103 4.99 -21.08 -0.41
N LYS A 104 6.08 -21.54 0.18
CA LYS A 104 7.43 -20.96 -0.03
C LYS A 104 7.86 -20.90 -1.51
N PHE A 105 7.56 -21.91 -2.29
CA PHE A 105 7.94 -21.95 -3.72
C PHE A 105 7.18 -20.91 -4.55
N ALA A 106 5.85 -20.84 -4.35
CA ALA A 106 5.00 -19.85 -5.01
C ALA A 106 5.39 -18.42 -4.57
N ALA A 107 5.66 -18.22 -3.28
CA ALA A 107 6.12 -16.94 -2.76
C ALA A 107 7.41 -16.47 -3.44
N LEU A 108 8.41 -17.35 -3.58
CA LEU A 108 9.68 -17.03 -4.24
C LEU A 108 9.49 -16.57 -5.68
N GLY A 109 8.57 -17.18 -6.42
CA GLY A 109 8.24 -16.78 -7.79
C GLY A 109 7.65 -15.37 -7.91
N MET A 110 7.07 -14.82 -6.84
CA MET A 110 6.46 -13.50 -6.83
C MET A 110 7.38 -12.38 -6.33
N ILE A 111 8.41 -12.68 -5.53
CA ILE A 111 9.25 -11.69 -4.85
C ILE A 111 9.97 -10.74 -5.81
N GLY A 112 10.43 -11.24 -6.96
CA GLY A 112 11.05 -10.41 -8.00
C GLY A 112 10.10 -9.29 -8.44
N GLU A 113 8.92 -9.68 -8.90
CA GLU A 113 7.91 -8.74 -9.41
C GLU A 113 7.37 -7.78 -8.33
N VAL A 114 7.30 -8.22 -7.06
CA VAL A 114 6.95 -7.36 -5.93
C VAL A 114 7.98 -6.23 -5.78
N LYS A 115 9.28 -6.57 -5.77
CA LYS A 115 10.35 -5.55 -5.64
C LYS A 115 10.37 -4.60 -6.84
N GLU A 116 10.31 -5.12 -8.06
CA GLU A 116 10.26 -4.33 -9.29
C GLU A 116 9.08 -3.36 -9.30
N SER A 117 7.93 -3.78 -8.79
CA SER A 117 6.76 -2.91 -8.71
C SER A 117 6.97 -1.72 -7.76
N PHE A 118 7.58 -1.93 -6.59
CA PHE A 118 7.90 -0.83 -5.69
C PHE A 118 9.04 0.06 -6.23
N GLU A 119 10.04 -0.52 -6.88
CA GLU A 119 11.11 0.23 -7.53
C GLU A 119 10.55 1.09 -8.68
N LYS A 120 9.60 0.56 -9.46
CA LYS A 120 8.91 1.34 -10.50
C LYS A 120 8.05 2.46 -9.93
N ALA A 121 7.38 2.24 -8.80
CA ALA A 121 6.65 3.30 -8.12
C ALA A 121 7.59 4.45 -7.67
N ILE A 122 8.80 4.13 -7.21
CA ILE A 122 9.83 5.13 -6.84
C ILE A 122 10.38 5.84 -8.07
N GLU A 123 10.62 5.12 -9.18
CA GLU A 123 11.08 5.71 -10.44
C GLU A 123 10.07 6.75 -10.96
N LEU A 124 8.78 6.41 -10.94
CA LEU A 124 7.69 7.29 -11.38
C LEU A 124 7.42 8.45 -10.41
N ASN A 125 7.56 8.20 -9.10
CA ASN A 125 7.45 9.22 -8.07
C ASN A 125 8.64 9.14 -7.10
N PRO A 126 9.70 9.93 -7.33
CA PRO A 126 10.88 9.96 -6.45
C PRO A 126 10.60 10.34 -4.98
N LYS A 127 9.41 10.86 -4.67
CA LYS A 127 8.98 11.17 -3.29
C LYS A 127 8.08 10.09 -2.67
N HIS A 128 7.91 8.94 -3.30
CA HIS A 128 7.04 7.88 -2.80
C HIS A 128 7.65 7.22 -1.56
N ILE A 129 7.16 7.58 -0.39
CA ILE A 129 7.63 7.12 0.93
C ILE A 129 7.25 5.66 1.16
N GLU A 130 6.00 5.30 0.92
CA GLU A 130 5.46 3.97 1.22
C GLU A 130 6.14 2.85 0.42
N ALA A 131 6.52 3.11 -0.83
CA ALA A 131 7.23 2.14 -1.65
C ALA A 131 8.64 1.87 -1.10
N ARG A 132 9.33 2.90 -0.59
CA ARG A 132 10.64 2.73 0.09
C ARG A 132 10.51 1.95 1.39
N TRP A 133 9.47 2.24 2.18
CA TRP A 133 9.16 1.47 3.37
C TRP A 133 8.93 -0.02 3.05
N ALA A 134 8.14 -0.30 2.01
CA ALA A 134 7.89 -1.67 1.57
C ALA A 134 9.19 -2.39 1.20
N LEU A 135 10.10 -1.71 0.46
CA LEU A 135 11.41 -2.27 0.10
C LEU A 135 12.32 -2.48 1.33
N VAL A 136 12.36 -1.54 2.29
CA VAL A 136 13.08 -1.75 3.54
C VAL A 136 12.60 -3.04 4.22
N MET A 137 11.28 -3.18 4.40
CA MET A 137 10.69 -4.35 5.06
C MET A 137 10.96 -5.65 4.31
N ILE A 138 10.84 -5.66 2.99
CA ILE A 138 11.15 -6.84 2.18
C ILE A 138 12.62 -7.24 2.35
N TYR A 139 13.54 -6.30 2.23
CA TYR A 139 14.97 -6.60 2.29
C TYR A 139 15.44 -7.08 3.67
N ILE A 140 14.81 -6.68 4.76
CA ILE A 140 15.14 -7.21 6.10
C ILE A 140 14.43 -8.53 6.41
N GLN A 141 13.22 -8.77 5.88
CA GLN A 141 12.44 -9.97 6.22
C GLN A 141 12.83 -11.20 5.40
N LEU A 142 13.34 -11.01 4.19
CA LEU A 142 13.77 -12.11 3.36
C LEU A 142 15.14 -12.62 3.80
N PRO A 143 15.35 -13.96 3.83
CA PRO A 143 16.69 -14.52 3.93
C PRO A 143 17.60 -14.05 2.78
N GLY A 144 18.90 -13.91 3.03
CA GLY A 144 19.86 -13.45 2.02
C GLY A 144 19.86 -14.31 0.74
N ILE A 145 19.70 -15.63 0.88
CA ILE A 145 19.64 -16.58 -0.24
C ILE A 145 18.47 -16.33 -1.20
N VAL A 146 17.40 -15.68 -0.72
CA VAL A 146 16.22 -15.33 -1.53
C VAL A 146 16.12 -13.82 -1.80
N GLY A 147 17.25 -13.12 -1.67
CA GLY A 147 17.39 -11.72 -2.04
C GLY A 147 17.10 -10.72 -0.93
N GLY A 148 17.15 -11.15 0.33
CA GLY A 148 17.26 -10.26 1.48
C GLY A 148 18.61 -9.55 1.50
N SER A 149 18.66 -8.31 2.00
CA SER A 149 19.91 -7.53 2.00
C SER A 149 19.84 -6.37 2.98
N GLU A 150 20.63 -6.42 4.04
CA GLU A 150 20.75 -5.29 4.96
C GLU A 150 21.24 -4.02 4.24
N THR A 151 22.22 -4.15 3.34
CA THR A 151 22.77 -3.00 2.58
C THR A 151 21.69 -2.31 1.76
N LYS A 152 20.81 -3.07 1.08
CA LYS A 152 19.71 -2.49 0.32
C LYS A 152 18.63 -1.87 1.23
N ALA A 153 18.32 -2.50 2.35
CA ALA A 153 17.42 -1.92 3.35
C ALA A 153 17.95 -0.57 3.86
N ILE A 154 19.24 -0.49 4.18
CA ILE A 154 19.92 0.74 4.61
C ILE A 154 19.87 1.80 3.50
N LYS A 155 20.08 1.43 2.24
CA LYS A 155 19.98 2.37 1.11
C LYS A 155 18.60 3.05 1.10
N TYR A 156 17.51 2.29 1.12
CA TYR A 156 16.16 2.87 1.11
C TYR A 156 15.81 3.63 2.38
N SER A 157 16.31 3.21 3.54
CA SER A 157 16.19 3.97 4.79
C SER A 157 16.91 5.33 4.72
N ASN A 158 18.08 5.40 4.08
CA ASN A 158 18.79 6.67 3.85
C ASN A 158 18.06 7.59 2.86
N GLU A 159 17.38 7.01 1.86
CA GLU A 159 16.51 7.77 0.96
C GLU A 159 15.28 8.31 1.70
N LEU A 160 14.67 7.51 2.58
CA LEU A 160 13.58 7.95 3.46
C LEU A 160 14.02 9.12 4.35
N LEU A 161 15.23 9.05 4.93
CA LEU A 161 15.74 10.11 5.80
C LEU A 161 15.86 11.47 5.08
N LYS A 162 16.09 11.46 3.76
CA LYS A 162 16.11 12.69 2.95
C LYS A 162 14.71 13.26 2.67
N LEU A 163 13.69 12.41 2.70
CA LEU A 163 12.31 12.79 2.43
C LEU A 163 11.53 13.14 3.70
N SER A 164 11.79 12.40 4.77
CA SER A 164 11.14 12.51 6.06
C SER A 164 12.09 12.01 7.16
N LEU A 165 12.46 12.89 8.07
CA LEU A 165 13.30 12.50 9.24
C LEU A 165 12.64 11.41 10.06
N VAL A 166 11.33 11.50 10.26
CA VAL A 166 10.55 10.51 10.99
C VAL A 166 10.68 9.14 10.34
N ASP A 167 10.35 9.04 9.05
CA ASP A 167 10.37 7.76 8.31
C ASP A 167 11.78 7.19 8.21
N GLY A 168 12.79 8.04 8.01
CA GLY A 168 14.19 7.65 8.02
C GLY A 168 14.62 7.03 9.34
N TYR A 169 14.33 7.67 10.47
CA TYR A 169 14.69 7.15 11.79
C TYR A 169 13.88 5.91 12.15
N LEU A 170 12.57 5.88 11.88
CA LEU A 170 11.75 4.68 12.14
C LEU A 170 12.23 3.49 11.33
N SER A 171 12.50 3.66 10.04
CA SER A 171 12.99 2.58 9.18
C SER A 171 14.37 2.08 9.61
N ARG A 172 15.27 2.98 10.00
CA ARG A 172 16.57 2.59 10.55
C ARG A 172 16.41 1.81 11.86
N GLY A 173 15.52 2.24 12.74
CA GLY A 173 15.20 1.54 13.98
C GLY A 173 14.70 0.12 13.71
N GLN A 174 13.82 -0.08 12.72
CA GLN A 174 13.35 -1.40 12.30
C GLN A 174 14.47 -2.29 11.77
N ILE A 175 15.41 -1.75 10.98
CA ILE A 175 16.59 -2.48 10.51
C ILE A 175 17.43 -2.92 11.71
N ASP A 176 17.77 -1.99 12.60
CA ASP A 176 18.60 -2.29 13.77
C ASP A 176 17.94 -3.29 14.73
N GLU A 177 16.61 -3.20 14.94
CA GLU A 177 15.85 -4.15 15.73
C GLU A 177 15.87 -5.55 15.10
N HIS A 178 15.65 -5.66 13.77
CA HIS A 178 15.69 -6.93 13.05
C HIS A 178 17.04 -7.64 13.22
N PHE A 179 18.13 -6.89 13.10
CA PHE A 179 19.49 -7.42 13.30
C PHE A 179 19.95 -7.44 14.76
N LYS A 180 19.02 -7.35 15.72
CA LYS A 180 19.25 -7.45 17.18
C LYS A 180 20.20 -6.38 17.74
N ARG A 181 20.39 -5.27 17.04
CA ARG A 181 21.14 -4.09 17.51
C ARG A 181 20.22 -3.18 18.35
N TYR A 182 19.72 -3.72 19.48
CA TYR A 182 18.63 -3.10 20.23
C TYR A 182 18.96 -1.71 20.78
N THR A 183 20.18 -1.47 21.21
CA THR A 183 20.62 -0.14 21.67
C THR A 183 20.62 0.88 20.52
N ALA A 184 21.04 0.47 19.33
CA ALA A 184 20.97 1.34 18.14
C ALA A 184 19.50 1.59 17.73
N ALA A 185 18.65 0.57 17.72
CA ALA A 185 17.22 0.71 17.46
C ALA A 185 16.55 1.70 18.45
N GLU A 186 16.86 1.60 19.74
CA GLU A 186 16.40 2.52 20.79
C GLU A 186 16.74 3.98 20.44
N GLN A 187 18.00 4.22 20.05
CA GLN A 187 18.45 5.57 19.66
C GLN A 187 17.67 6.10 18.43
N GLN A 188 17.45 5.26 17.41
CA GLN A 188 16.71 5.67 16.23
C GLN A 188 15.24 5.99 16.55
N TYR A 189 14.55 5.17 17.35
CA TYR A 189 13.18 5.44 17.77
C TYR A 189 13.07 6.71 18.60
N LYS A 190 14.03 6.99 19.49
CA LYS A 190 14.09 8.26 20.23
C LYS A 190 14.27 9.47 19.29
N LYS A 191 15.13 9.36 18.26
CA LYS A 191 15.27 10.40 17.22
C LYS A 191 13.97 10.60 16.45
N ALA A 192 13.27 9.53 16.11
CA ALA A 192 11.97 9.63 15.44
C ALA A 192 10.92 10.37 16.30
N ILE A 193 10.88 10.08 17.60
CA ILE A 193 10.01 10.76 18.58
C ILE A 193 10.36 12.25 18.63
N ALA A 194 11.63 12.60 18.74
CA ALA A 194 12.10 13.97 18.76
C ALA A 194 11.78 14.72 17.44
N ALA A 195 11.75 13.99 16.31
CA ALA A 195 11.35 14.52 14.99
C ALA A 195 9.83 14.62 14.81
N GLY A 196 9.00 14.30 15.81
CA GLY A 196 7.55 14.45 15.78
C GLY A 196 6.74 13.13 15.78
N SER A 197 7.37 11.96 15.73
CA SER A 197 6.68 10.65 15.74
C SER A 197 6.31 10.18 17.15
N THR A 198 5.56 10.98 17.90
CA THR A 198 5.25 10.69 19.31
C THR A 198 4.45 9.39 19.47
N LYS A 199 3.44 9.14 18.65
CA LYS A 199 2.59 7.95 18.72
C LYS A 199 3.32 6.71 18.20
N THR A 200 3.71 6.70 16.93
CA THR A 200 4.30 5.52 16.27
C THR A 200 5.68 5.20 16.83
N GLY A 201 6.56 6.20 16.96
CA GLY A 201 7.89 6.03 17.54
C GLY A 201 7.82 5.60 19.00
N GLY A 202 6.90 6.17 19.79
CA GLY A 202 6.63 5.78 21.17
C GLY A 202 6.17 4.32 21.28
N GLN A 203 5.27 3.89 20.39
CA GLN A 203 4.81 2.50 20.35
C GLN A 203 5.94 1.51 19.99
N MET A 204 6.75 1.85 18.98
CA MET A 204 7.89 1.01 18.58
C MET A 204 8.93 0.90 19.70
N LEU A 205 9.26 2.02 20.35
CA LEU A 205 10.18 2.04 21.48
C LEU A 205 9.66 1.23 22.67
N SER A 206 8.36 1.36 22.98
CA SER A 206 7.71 0.58 24.04
C SER A 206 7.77 -0.92 23.75
N ASN A 207 7.46 -1.32 22.51
CA ASN A 207 7.53 -2.71 22.07
C ASN A 207 8.97 -3.27 22.15
N LEU A 208 9.96 -2.47 21.73
CA LEU A 208 11.38 -2.83 21.84
C LEU A 208 11.78 -3.11 23.31
N TYR A 209 11.41 -2.22 24.22
CA TYR A 209 11.72 -2.38 25.64
C TYR A 209 11.06 -3.63 26.23
N LYS A 210 9.75 -3.78 26.01
CA LYS A 210 8.97 -4.90 26.53
C LYS A 210 9.45 -6.24 26.01
N ASN A 211 9.67 -6.33 24.70
CA ASN A 211 9.83 -7.63 24.03
C ASN A 211 11.31 -8.05 23.85
N LYS A 212 12.25 -7.10 23.88
CA LYS A 212 13.65 -7.35 23.52
C LYS A 212 14.67 -6.91 24.54
N MET A 213 14.37 -5.92 25.37
CA MET A 213 15.34 -5.34 26.31
C MET A 213 14.96 -5.55 27.78
N ASN A 214 13.78 -6.10 28.09
CA ASN A 214 13.24 -6.26 29.45
C ASN A 214 13.29 -4.97 30.29
N LYS A 215 13.13 -3.81 29.63
CA LYS A 215 13.13 -2.49 30.25
C LYS A 215 11.70 -1.97 30.38
N SER A 216 11.38 -1.40 31.55
CA SER A 216 10.12 -0.63 31.66
C SER A 216 10.25 0.72 30.97
N VAL A 217 9.20 1.16 30.27
CA VAL A 217 9.11 2.53 29.75
C VAL A 217 8.91 3.45 30.95
N LYS A 218 9.88 4.30 31.28
CA LYS A 218 9.63 5.40 32.23
C LYS A 218 8.60 6.33 31.57
N LYS A 219 7.41 6.43 32.19
CA LYS A 219 6.46 7.52 31.87
C LYS A 219 7.09 8.82 32.36
N ASN A 220 7.52 9.66 31.43
CA ASN A 220 7.76 11.09 31.71
C ASN A 220 6.45 11.83 31.60
#